data_c24b1bc5f6dd7ec968e7ed6769230add
#
_entry.id   c24b1bc5f6dd7ec968e7ed6769230add
#
_cell.length_a   1.000
_cell.length_b   1.000
_cell.length_c   1.000
_cell.angle_alpha   90.00
_cell.angle_beta   90.00
_cell.angle_gamma   90.00
#
_symmetry.space_group_name_H-M   'P 1'
#
loop_
_entity.id
_entity.type
_entity.pdbx_description
1 polymer ?
#
loop_
_entity_poly.entity_id
_entity_poly.type
_entity_poly.pdbx_seq_one_letter_code
_entity_poly.pdbx_strand_id
1 'polypeptide(L)'
;MRGVAYCLLLLIVAGCGSSEFVPGDIEIPTGFETANFRLRPITVADAEKDYAAVMESIGLIHTALLGDRWPTDSFTLEQNRKDLAKKERRFEQRKSFTFTVVSLDEDRVLGCVYINKGRRGPDAAVFMWVRQSSYDDGLDPVLESAVREWVKREWPFEWVVYPGRTAPEVSAE
;
A
#
# COMPACT_ATOMS: atom_id res chain seq x y z
N MET A 1 -51.42 -24.51 38.82
CA MET A 1 -50.06 -23.93 38.78
C MET A 1 -49.62 -23.95 37.33
N ARG A 2 -49.62 -22.80 36.64
CA ARG A 2 -49.30 -22.66 35.23
C ARG A 2 -47.87 -22.12 35.12
N GLY A 3 -46.91 -22.93 34.68
CA GLY A 3 -45.55 -22.51 34.44
C GLY A 3 -45.43 -21.76 33.09
N VAL A 4 -44.99 -20.53 33.15
CA VAL A 4 -44.69 -19.72 31.97
C VAL A 4 -43.22 -19.97 31.59
N ALA A 5 -43.01 -20.61 30.44
CA ALA A 5 -41.70 -20.81 29.88
C ALA A 5 -41.27 -19.54 29.12
N TYR A 6 -40.27 -18.82 29.65
CA TYR A 6 -39.61 -17.71 28.93
C TYR A 6 -38.63 -18.26 27.90
N CYS A 7 -38.98 -18.12 26.63
CA CYS A 7 -38.11 -18.41 25.52
C CYS A 7 -37.17 -17.19 25.32
N LEU A 8 -35.90 -17.35 25.73
CA LEU A 8 -34.85 -16.35 25.49
C LEU A 8 -34.44 -16.37 24.03
N LEU A 9 -34.89 -15.40 23.25
CA LEU A 9 -34.52 -15.23 21.87
C LEU A 9 -33.11 -14.57 21.83
N LEU A 10 -32.06 -15.39 21.58
CA LEU A 10 -30.71 -14.88 21.29
C LEU A 10 -30.72 -14.27 19.89
N LEU A 11 -30.75 -12.94 19.82
CA LEU A 11 -30.48 -12.18 18.60
C LEU A 11 -28.98 -12.30 18.26
N ILE A 12 -28.65 -13.20 17.34
CA ILE A 12 -27.34 -13.22 16.70
C ILE A 12 -27.32 -12.03 15.73
N VAL A 13 -26.69 -10.96 16.12
CA VAL A 13 -26.36 -9.84 15.22
C VAL A 13 -25.24 -10.35 14.31
N ALA A 14 -25.61 -10.89 13.16
CA ALA A 14 -24.67 -11.14 12.08
C ALA A 14 -24.15 -9.78 11.57
N GLY A 15 -23.03 -9.33 12.12
CA GLY A 15 -22.32 -8.18 11.61
C GLY A 15 -21.89 -8.46 10.18
N CYS A 16 -22.52 -7.77 9.23
CA CYS A 16 -22.09 -7.73 7.81
C CYS A 16 -20.80 -6.91 7.74
N GLY A 17 -19.69 -7.48 8.29
CA GLY A 17 -18.37 -6.88 8.20
C GLY A 17 -17.82 -7.10 6.80
N SER A 18 -17.60 -6.04 6.03
CA SER A 18 -16.64 -6.09 4.93
C SER A 18 -15.31 -6.58 5.52
N SER A 19 -14.83 -7.77 5.11
CA SER A 19 -13.64 -8.35 5.71
C SER A 19 -12.46 -7.38 5.55
N GLU A 20 -11.99 -6.85 6.66
CA GLU A 20 -10.76 -6.08 6.75
C GLU A 20 -9.61 -6.94 6.20
N PHE A 21 -8.64 -6.30 5.58
CA PHE A 21 -7.45 -7.00 5.08
C PHE A 21 -6.55 -7.41 6.24
N VAL A 22 -6.36 -6.51 7.22
CA VAL A 22 -5.66 -6.77 8.48
C VAL A 22 -6.66 -6.59 9.63
N PRO A 23 -6.76 -7.56 10.57
CA PRO A 23 -7.69 -7.49 11.69
C PRO A 23 -7.55 -6.23 12.54
N GLY A 24 -8.67 -5.78 13.14
CA GLY A 24 -8.75 -4.53 13.88
C GLY A 24 -7.92 -4.47 15.15
N ASP A 25 -7.57 -5.61 15.72
CA ASP A 25 -6.71 -5.76 16.90
C ASP A 25 -5.21 -5.64 16.62
N ILE A 26 -4.81 -5.67 15.34
CA ILE A 26 -3.41 -5.49 14.93
C ILE A 26 -3.15 -4.03 14.62
N GLU A 27 -2.11 -3.45 15.20
CA GLU A 27 -1.66 -2.10 14.87
C GLU A 27 -1.10 -2.06 13.45
N ILE A 28 -1.52 -1.05 12.67
CA ILE A 28 -1.02 -0.85 11.30
C ILE A 28 0.27 -0.02 11.37
N PRO A 29 1.39 -0.54 10.83
CA PRO A 29 2.62 0.23 10.74
C PRO A 29 2.42 1.51 9.94
N THR A 30 2.93 2.64 10.46
CA THR A 30 2.76 3.97 9.85
C THR A 30 3.91 4.37 8.93
N GLY A 31 4.86 3.46 8.67
CA GLY A 31 6.01 3.67 7.81
C GLY A 31 7.34 3.66 8.55
N PHE A 32 8.36 4.18 7.89
CA PHE A 32 9.74 4.25 8.43
C PHE A 32 10.54 5.34 7.72
N GLU A 33 11.71 5.65 8.27
CA GLU A 33 12.66 6.60 7.71
C GLU A 33 14.03 5.95 7.51
N THR A 34 14.71 6.34 6.46
CA THR A 34 16.10 5.97 6.15
C THR A 34 16.93 7.24 5.97
N ALA A 35 18.22 7.09 5.66
CA ALA A 35 19.05 8.25 5.31
C ALA A 35 18.67 8.94 3.98
N ASN A 36 17.86 8.27 3.14
CA ASN A 36 17.57 8.71 1.77
C ASN A 36 16.12 9.15 1.56
N PHE A 37 15.18 8.62 2.34
CA PHE A 37 13.75 8.90 2.18
C PHE A 37 12.97 8.55 3.45
N ARG A 38 11.74 9.08 3.50
CA ARG A 38 10.71 8.67 4.47
C ARG A 38 9.56 7.99 3.74
N LEU A 39 9.06 6.89 4.32
CA LEU A 39 7.83 6.21 3.91
C LEU A 39 6.74 6.54 4.94
N ARG A 40 5.60 7.04 4.50
CA ARG A 40 4.45 7.33 5.35
C ARG A 40 3.12 7.09 4.62
N PRO A 41 1.98 6.96 5.34
CA PRO A 41 0.68 6.81 4.69
C PRO A 41 0.43 7.95 3.70
N ILE A 42 -0.17 7.59 2.56
CA ILE A 42 -0.54 8.57 1.53
C ILE A 42 -1.66 9.46 2.03
N THR A 43 -1.61 10.74 1.70
CA THR A 43 -2.66 11.70 2.00
C THR A 43 -3.07 12.48 0.75
N VAL A 44 -4.29 13.02 0.74
CA VAL A 44 -4.74 13.89 -0.35
C VAL A 44 -3.93 15.18 -0.46
N ALA A 45 -3.26 15.59 0.61
CA ALA A 45 -2.37 16.76 0.63
C ALA A 45 -1.14 16.59 -0.28
N ASP A 46 -0.78 15.36 -0.61
CA ASP A 46 0.34 15.05 -1.50
C ASP A 46 0.00 15.22 -2.99
N ALA A 47 -1.23 15.53 -3.35
CA ALA A 47 -1.74 15.39 -4.72
C ALA A 47 -0.93 16.10 -5.80
N GLU A 48 -0.46 17.32 -5.57
CA GLU A 48 0.37 18.05 -6.53
C GLU A 48 1.74 17.42 -6.72
N LYS A 49 2.39 17.06 -5.61
CA LYS A 49 3.73 16.44 -5.62
C LYS A 49 3.68 15.03 -6.20
N ASP A 50 2.64 14.28 -5.85
CA ASP A 50 2.39 12.93 -6.37
C ASP A 50 2.08 12.96 -7.88
N TYR A 51 1.21 13.89 -8.32
CA TYR A 51 0.91 14.06 -9.74
C TYR A 51 2.17 14.37 -10.56
N ALA A 52 3.02 15.25 -10.07
CA ALA A 52 4.28 15.56 -10.74
C ALA A 52 5.19 14.31 -10.86
N ALA A 53 5.28 13.50 -9.79
CA ALA A 53 6.05 12.27 -9.80
C ALA A 53 5.45 11.20 -10.74
N VAL A 54 4.13 11.05 -10.74
CA VAL A 54 3.39 10.13 -11.61
C VAL A 54 3.60 10.47 -13.08
N MET A 55 3.44 11.74 -13.46
CA MET A 55 3.56 12.16 -14.87
C MET A 55 4.99 12.07 -15.39
N GLU A 56 5.99 12.21 -14.54
CA GLU A 56 7.40 11.99 -14.88
C GLU A 56 7.72 10.50 -15.12
N SER A 57 6.88 9.57 -14.61
CA SER A 57 7.26 8.17 -14.42
C SER A 57 6.30 7.18 -15.07
N ILE A 58 5.48 7.59 -16.02
CA ILE A 58 4.42 6.76 -16.64
C ILE A 58 4.96 5.39 -17.09
N GLY A 59 6.08 5.36 -17.79
CA GLY A 59 6.67 4.11 -18.29
C GLY A 59 7.13 3.16 -17.18
N LEU A 60 7.74 3.69 -16.12
CA LEU A 60 8.15 2.90 -14.96
C LEU A 60 6.93 2.36 -14.20
N ILE A 61 5.90 3.19 -14.04
CA ILE A 61 4.66 2.78 -13.35
C ILE A 61 3.97 1.66 -14.11
N HIS A 62 3.84 1.76 -15.44
CA HIS A 62 3.26 0.68 -16.25
C HIS A 62 4.03 -0.64 -16.11
N THR A 63 5.36 -0.57 -16.01
CA THR A 63 6.21 -1.75 -15.79
C THR A 63 6.01 -2.31 -14.37
N ALA A 64 6.05 -1.46 -13.35
CA ALA A 64 5.92 -1.85 -11.95
C ALA A 64 4.53 -2.41 -11.61
N LEU A 65 3.48 -1.94 -12.29
CA LEU A 65 2.11 -2.41 -12.11
C LEU A 65 1.69 -3.49 -13.13
N LEU A 66 2.66 -4.15 -13.78
CA LEU A 66 2.46 -5.28 -14.69
C LEU A 66 1.55 -4.96 -15.89
N GLY A 67 1.75 -3.79 -16.49
CA GLY A 67 1.04 -3.37 -17.69
C GLY A 67 -0.35 -2.81 -17.46
N ASP A 68 -0.68 -2.44 -16.21
CA ASP A 68 -1.82 -1.55 -15.97
C ASP A 68 -1.63 -0.28 -16.80
N ARG A 69 -2.71 0.22 -17.42
CA ARG A 69 -2.67 1.43 -18.24
C ARG A 69 -2.80 2.72 -17.43
N TRP A 70 -2.76 2.62 -16.13
CA TRP A 70 -2.74 3.78 -15.25
C TRP A 70 -1.29 4.21 -14.96
N PRO A 71 -1.00 5.51 -15.01
CA PRO A 71 -1.83 6.60 -15.53
C PRO A 71 -1.89 6.60 -17.06
N THR A 72 -2.95 7.20 -17.63
CA THR A 72 -3.03 7.49 -19.06
C THR A 72 -2.38 8.83 -19.38
N ASP A 73 -2.05 9.09 -20.65
CA ASP A 73 -1.52 10.39 -21.09
C ASP A 73 -2.48 11.56 -20.81
N SER A 74 -3.78 11.29 -20.65
CA SER A 74 -4.81 12.26 -20.31
C SER A 74 -5.10 12.36 -18.80
N PHE A 75 -4.29 11.70 -17.95
CA PHE A 75 -4.45 11.75 -16.51
C PHE A 75 -4.27 13.18 -15.98
N THR A 76 -5.16 13.61 -15.09
CA THR A 76 -5.20 14.99 -14.59
C THR A 76 -4.95 15.06 -13.10
N LEU A 77 -4.51 16.22 -12.62
CA LEU A 77 -4.35 16.47 -11.17
C LEU A 77 -5.66 16.23 -10.40
N GLU A 78 -6.82 16.58 -10.96
CA GLU A 78 -8.10 16.34 -10.31
C GLU A 78 -8.43 14.84 -10.17
N GLN A 79 -8.07 14.05 -11.17
CA GLN A 79 -8.16 12.58 -11.09
C GLN A 79 -7.21 12.05 -10.04
N ASN A 80 -5.98 12.57 -9.97
CA ASN A 80 -5.01 12.20 -8.96
C ASN A 80 -5.52 12.48 -7.54
N ARG A 81 -6.08 13.67 -7.29
CA ARG A 81 -6.70 14.01 -5.99
C ARG A 81 -7.77 13.01 -5.58
N LYS A 82 -8.64 12.61 -6.52
CA LYS A 82 -9.69 11.61 -6.26
C LYS A 82 -9.10 10.24 -5.94
N ASP A 83 -8.04 9.86 -6.64
CA ASP A 83 -7.34 8.60 -6.41
C ASP A 83 -6.66 8.57 -5.04
N LEU A 84 -5.96 9.65 -4.66
CA LEU A 84 -5.34 9.76 -3.35
C LEU A 84 -6.39 9.71 -2.23
N ALA A 85 -7.47 10.47 -2.35
CA ALA A 85 -8.56 10.46 -1.38
C ALA A 85 -9.22 9.07 -1.25
N LYS A 86 -9.27 8.29 -2.34
CA LYS A 86 -9.75 6.91 -2.30
C LYS A 86 -8.76 5.99 -1.57
N LYS A 87 -7.45 6.15 -1.82
CA LYS A 87 -6.39 5.37 -1.18
C LYS A 87 -6.32 5.66 0.33
N GLU A 88 -6.39 6.93 0.73
CA GLU A 88 -6.45 7.38 2.12
C GLU A 88 -7.64 6.73 2.86
N ARG A 89 -8.85 6.82 2.31
CA ARG A 89 -10.04 6.14 2.90
C ARG A 89 -9.88 4.61 2.96
N ARG A 90 -9.25 3.99 1.97
CA ARG A 90 -9.02 2.53 2.01
C ARG A 90 -8.02 2.13 3.09
N PHE A 91 -7.04 2.99 3.36
CA PHE A 91 -6.10 2.81 4.45
C PHE A 91 -6.84 2.85 5.81
N GLU A 92 -7.64 3.88 6.05
CA GLU A 92 -8.49 4.03 7.25
C GLU A 92 -9.43 2.83 7.44
N GLN A 93 -10.01 2.34 6.34
CA GLN A 93 -10.92 1.19 6.34
C GLN A 93 -10.18 -0.17 6.40
N ARG A 94 -8.86 -0.18 6.52
CA ARG A 94 -8.01 -1.40 6.57
C ARG A 94 -8.22 -2.35 5.38
N LYS A 95 -8.53 -1.81 4.20
CA LYS A 95 -8.81 -2.58 2.96
C LYS A 95 -7.62 -2.70 2.03
N SER A 96 -6.74 -1.73 2.06
CA SER A 96 -5.44 -1.72 1.39
C SER A 96 -4.62 -0.56 1.95
N PHE A 97 -3.32 -0.68 1.92
CA PHE A 97 -2.43 0.31 2.50
C PHE A 97 -1.53 0.88 1.41
N THR A 98 -1.61 2.18 1.22
CA THR A 98 -0.76 2.91 0.27
C THR A 98 0.10 3.90 1.04
N PHE A 99 1.37 3.88 0.73
CA PHE A 99 2.37 4.75 1.34
C PHE A 99 3.03 5.61 0.26
N THR A 100 3.26 6.87 0.60
CA THR A 100 4.07 7.78 -0.21
C THR A 100 5.52 7.69 0.24
N VAL A 101 6.44 7.58 -0.71
CA VAL A 101 7.88 7.74 -0.49
C VAL A 101 8.19 9.21 -0.73
N VAL A 102 8.70 9.90 0.29
CA VAL A 102 9.02 11.34 0.21
C VAL A 102 10.49 11.59 0.53
N SER A 103 11.02 12.72 0.02
CA SER A 103 12.31 13.25 0.49
C SER A 103 12.24 13.58 1.98
N LEU A 104 13.38 13.65 2.66
CA LEU A 104 13.42 13.87 4.12
C LEU A 104 12.82 15.21 4.55
N ASP A 105 12.93 16.23 3.68
CA ASP A 105 12.29 17.55 3.83
C ASP A 105 10.80 17.56 3.40
N GLU A 106 10.31 16.43 2.86
CA GLU A 106 8.97 16.25 2.30
C GLU A 106 8.60 17.17 1.13
N ASP A 107 9.55 17.82 0.51
CA ASP A 107 9.31 18.69 -0.63
C ASP A 107 8.99 17.94 -1.93
N ARG A 108 9.42 16.68 -2.03
CA ARG A 108 9.22 15.83 -3.22
C ARG A 108 8.61 14.48 -2.87
N VAL A 109 7.68 14.04 -3.71
CA VAL A 109 7.29 12.62 -3.78
C VAL A 109 8.30 11.91 -4.68
N LEU A 110 8.91 10.86 -4.13
CA LEU A 110 9.93 10.03 -4.77
C LEU A 110 9.35 8.73 -5.32
N GLY A 111 8.13 8.34 -4.91
CA GLY A 111 7.46 7.11 -5.34
C GLY A 111 6.31 6.70 -4.43
N CYS A 112 5.78 5.50 -4.67
CA CYS A 112 4.72 4.92 -3.86
C CYS A 112 4.94 3.42 -3.60
N VAL A 113 4.40 2.95 -2.47
CA VAL A 113 4.32 1.53 -2.10
C VAL A 113 2.86 1.17 -1.84
N TYR A 114 2.40 0.07 -2.43
CA TYR A 114 1.03 -0.43 -2.31
C TYR A 114 1.05 -1.81 -1.67
N ILE A 115 0.38 -1.96 -0.54
CA ILE A 115 0.19 -3.25 0.14
C ILE A 115 -1.27 -3.64 -0.01
N ASN A 116 -1.53 -4.64 -0.82
CA ASN A 116 -2.86 -5.13 -1.12
C ASN A 116 -3.02 -6.58 -0.63
N LYS A 117 -4.26 -6.98 -0.36
CA LYS A 117 -4.56 -8.38 -0.09
C LYS A 117 -4.11 -9.25 -1.27
N GLY A 118 -3.40 -10.32 -0.98
CA GLY A 118 -2.95 -11.28 -1.98
C GLY A 118 -4.13 -11.96 -2.69
N ARG A 119 -3.90 -12.41 -3.91
CA ARG A 119 -4.88 -13.17 -4.69
C ARG A 119 -4.44 -14.63 -4.79
N ARG A 120 -5.36 -15.58 -4.53
CA ARG A 120 -5.15 -17.03 -4.72
C ARG A 120 -4.01 -17.62 -3.89
N GLY A 121 -3.85 -17.16 -2.64
CA GLY A 121 -2.93 -17.80 -1.70
C GLY A 121 -2.10 -16.83 -0.86
N PRO A 122 -1.28 -15.94 -1.43
CA PRO A 122 -0.48 -15.01 -0.63
C PRO A 122 -1.32 -14.17 0.31
N ASP A 123 -0.78 -13.87 1.50
CA ASP A 123 -1.41 -12.93 2.44
C ASP A 123 -1.46 -11.53 1.86
N ALA A 124 -0.33 -11.10 1.29
CA ALA A 124 -0.20 -9.77 0.71
C ALA A 124 0.53 -9.79 -0.65
N ALA A 125 0.21 -8.79 -1.48
CA ALA A 125 0.95 -8.42 -2.68
C ALA A 125 1.42 -6.98 -2.54
N VAL A 126 2.74 -6.77 -2.63
CA VAL A 126 3.37 -5.46 -2.48
C VAL A 126 3.90 -5.00 -3.83
N PHE A 127 3.39 -3.86 -4.30
CA PHE A 127 3.85 -3.18 -5.50
C PHE A 127 4.56 -1.89 -5.10
N MET A 128 5.54 -1.46 -5.87
CA MET A 128 6.22 -0.20 -5.65
C MET A 128 6.81 0.35 -6.93
N TRP A 129 6.93 1.66 -6.99
CA TRP A 129 7.64 2.38 -8.04
C TRP A 129 8.31 3.63 -7.45
N VAL A 130 9.35 4.10 -8.12
CA VAL A 130 9.99 5.37 -7.84
C VAL A 130 9.86 6.30 -9.04
N ARG A 131 9.95 7.63 -8.80
CA ARG A 131 9.92 8.62 -9.88
C ARG A 131 11.15 8.45 -10.76
N GLN A 132 11.03 8.81 -12.05
CA GLN A 132 12.07 8.58 -13.05
C GLN A 132 13.45 9.09 -12.63
N SER A 133 13.54 10.35 -12.18
CA SER A 133 14.82 10.91 -11.72
C SER A 133 15.44 10.13 -10.55
N SER A 134 14.62 9.67 -9.61
CA SER A 134 15.09 8.85 -8.47
C SER A 134 15.46 7.42 -8.89
N TYR A 135 14.82 6.89 -9.93
CA TYR A 135 15.21 5.61 -10.53
C TYR A 135 16.59 5.70 -11.16
N ASP A 136 16.84 6.77 -11.92
CA ASP A 136 18.13 7.05 -12.56
C ASP A 136 19.26 7.23 -11.52
N ASP A 137 18.91 7.76 -10.33
CA ASP A 137 19.80 7.89 -9.17
C ASP A 137 19.97 6.60 -8.35
N GLY A 138 19.32 5.49 -8.76
CA GLY A 138 19.46 4.18 -8.11
C GLY A 138 18.61 3.97 -6.86
N LEU A 139 17.57 4.76 -6.63
CA LEU A 139 16.71 4.64 -5.45
C LEU A 139 15.86 3.34 -5.45
N ASP A 140 15.52 2.82 -6.62
CA ASP A 140 14.58 1.68 -6.73
C ASP A 140 15.02 0.42 -5.96
N PRO A 141 16.24 -0.11 -6.12
CA PRO A 141 16.70 -1.26 -5.34
C PRO A 141 16.84 -0.95 -3.84
N VAL A 142 17.16 0.29 -3.48
CA VAL A 142 17.26 0.72 -2.08
C VAL A 142 15.87 0.71 -1.42
N LEU A 143 14.87 1.24 -2.10
CA LEU A 143 13.47 1.20 -1.65
C LEU A 143 12.99 -0.24 -1.52
N GLU A 144 13.23 -1.08 -2.53
CA GLU A 144 12.80 -2.48 -2.49
C GLU A 144 13.37 -3.22 -1.30
N SER A 145 14.67 -3.13 -1.06
CA SER A 145 15.32 -3.78 0.09
C SER A 145 14.71 -3.32 1.42
N ALA A 146 14.59 -2.01 1.61
CA ALA A 146 14.04 -1.45 2.84
C ALA A 146 12.56 -1.85 3.07
N VAL A 147 11.75 -1.84 2.01
CA VAL A 147 10.34 -2.25 2.10
C VAL A 147 10.20 -3.74 2.41
N ARG A 148 11.02 -4.61 1.81
CA ARG A 148 11.00 -6.06 2.11
C ARG A 148 11.31 -6.35 3.57
N GLU A 149 12.35 -5.71 4.11
CA GLU A 149 12.73 -5.85 5.52
C GLU A 149 11.64 -5.32 6.46
N TRP A 150 11.08 -4.15 6.16
CA TRP A 150 10.01 -3.55 6.94
C TRP A 150 8.74 -4.40 6.94
N VAL A 151 8.32 -4.90 5.79
CA VAL A 151 7.14 -5.77 5.68
C VAL A 151 7.35 -7.06 6.46
N LYS A 152 8.53 -7.68 6.34
CA LYS A 152 8.86 -8.91 7.10
C LYS A 152 8.86 -8.69 8.61
N ARG A 153 9.28 -7.51 9.09
CA ARG A 153 9.46 -7.23 10.51
C ARG A 153 8.19 -6.75 11.21
N GLU A 154 7.39 -5.95 10.51
CA GLU A 154 6.31 -5.18 11.17
C GLU A 154 4.90 -5.57 10.74
N TRP A 155 4.75 -6.32 9.65
CA TRP A 155 3.45 -6.74 9.16
C TRP A 155 3.12 -8.19 9.53
N PRO A 156 1.83 -8.53 9.75
CA PRO A 156 1.42 -9.86 10.18
C PRO A 156 1.29 -10.85 9.02
N PHE A 157 2.13 -10.74 7.99
CA PHE A 157 2.06 -11.57 6.78
C PHE A 157 3.17 -12.61 6.79
N GLU A 158 2.82 -13.88 6.57
CA GLU A 158 3.76 -14.98 6.42
C GLU A 158 4.21 -15.16 4.96
N TRP A 159 3.25 -15.02 4.02
CA TRP A 159 3.51 -15.17 2.60
C TRP A 159 3.20 -13.89 1.82
N VAL A 160 4.27 -13.18 1.44
CA VAL A 160 4.21 -11.92 0.69
C VAL A 160 4.81 -12.09 -0.69
N VAL A 161 4.12 -11.63 -1.71
CA VAL A 161 4.64 -11.58 -3.09
C VAL A 161 4.93 -10.14 -3.51
N TYR A 162 5.92 -9.99 -4.37
CA TYR A 162 6.37 -8.71 -4.92
C TYR A 162 6.28 -8.78 -6.45
N PRO A 163 5.08 -8.61 -7.05
CA PRO A 163 4.89 -8.78 -8.47
C PRO A 163 5.76 -7.80 -9.28
N GLY A 164 6.39 -8.28 -10.37
CA GLY A 164 7.32 -7.48 -11.18
C GLY A 164 8.73 -7.35 -10.60
N ARG A 165 9.01 -7.95 -9.43
CA ARG A 165 10.32 -7.96 -8.78
C ARG A 165 10.89 -9.37 -8.77
N THR A 166 12.22 -9.48 -8.94
CA THR A 166 12.93 -10.76 -8.79
C THR A 166 12.84 -11.24 -7.34
N ALA A 167 12.69 -12.55 -7.14
CA ALA A 167 12.86 -13.11 -5.81
C ALA A 167 14.29 -12.80 -5.31
N PRO A 168 14.49 -12.44 -4.03
CA PRO A 168 15.83 -12.31 -3.49
C PRO A 168 16.56 -13.66 -3.69
N GLU A 169 17.80 -13.61 -4.15
CA GLU A 169 18.65 -14.80 -4.18
C GLU A 169 18.76 -15.33 -2.75
N VAL A 170 18.27 -16.54 -2.54
CA VAL A 170 18.49 -17.23 -1.27
C VAL A 170 19.96 -17.61 -1.28
N SER A 171 20.79 -16.85 -0.57
CA SER A 171 22.16 -17.26 -0.30
C SER A 171 22.08 -18.59 0.45
N ALA A 172 22.47 -19.68 -0.21
CA ALA A 172 22.64 -20.97 0.45
C ALA A 172 23.81 -20.82 1.44
N GLU A 173 23.51 -20.80 2.73
CA GLU A 173 24.47 -21.03 3.81
C GLU A 173 24.82 -22.52 3.90
#